data_fb93f9db2915643f818c107ac7419c61
#
_entry.id   fb93f9db2915643f818c107ac7419c61
#
_cell.length_a   1.000
_cell.length_b   1.000
_cell.length_c   1.000
_cell.angle_alpha   90.00
_cell.angle_beta   90.00
_cell.angle_gamma   90.00
#
_symmetry.space_group_name_H-M   'P 1'
#
loop_
_entity.id
_entity.type
_entity.pdbx_description
1 polymer ?
#
loop_
_entity_poly.entity_id
_entity_poly.type
_entity_poly.pdbx_seq_one_letter_code
_entity_poly.pdbx_strand_id
1 'polypeptide(L)' 'MRLRWINPEKQRYYSVQLVADLFGDWTLVTDWGGLHSRLGGLRVNGVASYEAGLDEI' A
#
# COMPACT_ATOMS: atom_id res chain seq x y z
N MET A 1 -2.96 7.76 5.86
CA MET A 1 -4.04 6.76 5.77
C MET A 1 -3.42 5.40 5.48
N ARG A 2 -3.90 4.38 6.14
CA ARG A 2 -3.39 3.01 5.98
C ARG A 2 -4.56 2.04 5.97
N LEU A 3 -4.59 1.16 4.97
CA LEU A 3 -5.58 0.10 4.84
C LEU A 3 -4.86 -1.24 4.74
N ARG A 4 -5.45 -2.27 5.31
CA ARG A 4 -4.87 -3.61 5.27
C ARG A 4 -5.97 -4.65 5.11
N TRP A 5 -5.75 -5.58 4.19
CA TRP A 5 -6.63 -6.70 3.94
C TRP A 5 -5.87 -8.00 4.19
N ILE A 6 -6.55 -8.97 4.79
CA ILE A 6 -5.98 -10.28 5.05
C ILE A 6 -6.94 -11.32 4.48
N ASN A 7 -6.39 -12.28 3.72
CA ASN A 7 -7.14 -13.43 3.24
C ASN A 7 -6.61 -14.67 3.96
N PRO A 8 -7.29 -15.13 5.02
CA PRO A 8 -6.82 -16.25 5.82
C PRO A 8 -6.87 -17.59 5.07
N GLU A 9 -7.78 -17.76 4.14
CA GLU A 9 -7.86 -19.00 3.35
C GLU A 9 -6.62 -19.20 2.49
N LYS A 10 -6.12 -18.11 1.89
CA LYS A 10 -4.93 -18.15 1.06
C LYS A 10 -3.67 -17.76 1.83
N GLN A 11 -3.81 -17.41 3.10
CA GLN A 11 -2.72 -16.95 3.96
C GLN A 11 -1.92 -15.82 3.31
N ARG A 12 -2.63 -14.82 2.77
CA ARG A 12 -2.05 -13.67 2.09
C ARG A 12 -2.54 -12.37 2.69
N TYR A 13 -1.74 -11.34 2.55
CA TYR A 13 -2.12 -9.98 2.94
C TYR A 13 -1.87 -8.99 1.82
N TYR A 14 -2.57 -7.88 1.90
CA TYR A 14 -2.42 -6.73 1.02
C TYR A 14 -2.55 -5.48 1.87
N SER A 15 -1.61 -4.56 1.76
CA SER A 15 -1.60 -3.34 2.55
C SER A 15 -1.34 -2.14 1.65
N VAL A 16 -2.05 -1.05 1.92
CA VAL A 16 -1.89 0.22 1.21
C VAL A 16 -1.72 1.33 2.24
N GLN A 17 -0.74 2.18 2.03
CA GLN A 17 -0.46 3.32 2.87
C GLN A 17 -0.28 4.56 2.01
N LEU A 18 -0.95 5.64 2.38
CA LEU A 18 -0.81 6.93 1.72
C LEU A 18 -0.15 7.91 2.69
N VAL A 19 1.04 8.36 2.34
CA VAL A 19 1.87 9.19 3.22
C VAL A 19 2.31 10.46 2.51
N ALA A 20 2.41 11.56 3.26
CA ALA A 20 2.99 12.80 2.77
C ALA A 20 4.50 12.73 2.91
N ASP A 21 5.22 13.13 1.87
CA ASP A 21 6.67 13.22 1.93
C ASP A 21 7.13 14.58 2.46
N LEU A 22 8.46 14.77 2.55
CA LEU A 22 9.05 15.99 3.06
C LEU A 22 8.87 17.20 2.15
N PHE A 23 8.49 16.96 0.91
CA PHE A 23 8.34 18.03 -0.09
C PHE A 23 6.89 18.41 -0.36
N GLY A 24 5.97 17.87 0.45
CA GLY A 24 4.54 18.17 0.29
C GLY A 24 3.83 17.31 -0.74
N ASP A 25 4.52 16.38 -1.35
CA ASP A 25 3.91 15.42 -2.27
C ASP A 25 3.36 14.22 -1.51
N TRP A 26 2.47 13.47 -2.15
CA TRP A 26 1.91 12.26 -1.58
C TRP A 26 2.51 11.03 -2.23
N THR A 27 2.74 10.00 -1.43
CA THR A 27 3.28 8.73 -1.89
C THR A 27 2.36 7.59 -1.51
N LEU A 28 1.99 6.79 -2.49
CA LEU A 28 1.19 5.60 -2.29
C LEU A 28 2.14 4.40 -2.19
N VAL A 29 2.13 3.76 -1.03
CA VAL A 29 2.94 2.57 -0.77
C VAL A 29 2.02 1.37 -0.70
N THR A 30 2.26 0.38 -1.55
CA THR A 30 1.48 -0.85 -1.61
C THR A 30 2.42 -2.02 -1.34
N ASP A 31 2.05 -2.88 -0.41
CA ASP A 31 2.81 -4.09 -0.15
C ASP A 31 1.86 -5.29 -0.02
N TRP A 32 2.37 -6.43 -0.40
CA TRP A 32 1.61 -7.68 -0.40
C TRP A 32 2.54 -8.85 -0.12
N GLY A 33 1.97 -9.97 0.30
CA GLY A 33 2.78 -11.16 0.54
C GLY A 33 2.00 -12.27 1.19
N GLY A 34 2.71 -13.35 1.50
CA GLY A 34 2.18 -14.46 2.28
C GLY A 34 2.34 -14.20 3.77
N LEU A 35 1.38 -14.64 4.57
CA LEU A 35 1.43 -14.47 6.03
C LEU A 35 2.58 -15.26 6.66
N HIS A 36 2.94 -16.40 6.05
CA HIS A 36 4.01 -17.28 6.53
C HIS A 36 5.11 -17.47 5.49
N SER A 37 5.20 -16.57 4.52
CA SER A 37 6.14 -16.68 3.41
C SER A 37 6.91 -15.37 3.26
N ARG A 38 8.15 -15.47 2.79
CA ARG A 38 8.95 -14.31 2.41
C ARG A 38 8.64 -13.81 0.99
N LEU A 39 7.79 -14.53 0.28
CA LEU A 39 7.37 -14.13 -1.05
C LEU A 39 6.39 -12.98 -0.95
N GLY A 40 6.65 -11.93 -1.68
CA GLY A 40 5.82 -10.75 -1.69
C GLY A 40 6.49 -9.64 -2.47
N GLY A 41 5.89 -8.45 -2.41
CA GLY A 41 6.43 -7.31 -3.12
C GLY A 41 6.06 -5.99 -2.47
N LEU A 42 6.74 -4.95 -2.90
CA LEU A 42 6.51 -3.58 -2.48
C LEU A 42 6.44 -2.70 -3.72
N ARG A 43 5.46 -1.82 -3.77
CA ARG A 43 5.32 -0.85 -4.84
C ARG A 43 5.17 0.54 -4.24
N VAL A 44 5.93 1.49 -4.75
CA VAL A 44 5.89 2.87 -4.30
C VAL A 44 5.61 3.77 -5.50
N ASN A 45 4.52 4.55 -5.42
CA ASN A 45 4.12 5.46 -6.48
C ASN A 45 3.90 6.85 -5.92
N GLY A 46 4.48 7.86 -6.57
CA GLY A 46 4.14 9.25 -6.29
C GLY A 46 2.76 9.58 -6.87
N VAL A 47 1.94 10.31 -6.11
CA VAL A 47 0.63 10.77 -6.56
C VAL A 47 0.53 12.29 -6.37
N ALA A 48 -0.30 12.93 -7.20
CA ALA A 48 -0.39 14.39 -7.22
C ALA A 48 -1.06 14.96 -5.98
N SER A 49 -1.94 14.21 -5.33
CA SER A 49 -2.68 14.65 -4.15
C SER A 49 -3.17 13.46 -3.35
N TYR A 50 -3.68 13.73 -2.15
CA TYR A 50 -4.32 12.72 -1.32
C TYR A 50 -5.51 12.07 -2.04
N GLU A 51 -6.33 12.90 -2.69
CA GLU A 51 -7.50 12.43 -3.43
C GLU A 51 -7.11 11.54 -4.61
N ALA A 52 -6.05 11.91 -5.34
CA ALA A 52 -5.53 11.09 -6.43
C ALA A 52 -5.04 9.73 -5.91
N GLY A 53 -4.39 9.71 -4.74
CA GLY A 53 -3.97 8.49 -4.11
C GLY A 53 -5.13 7.59 -3.72
N LEU A 54 -6.22 8.18 -3.19
CA LEU A 54 -7.43 7.42 -2.86
C LEU A 54 -8.07 6.79 -4.09
N ASP A 55 -8.05 7.50 -5.22
CA ASP A 55 -8.62 6.98 -6.46
C ASP A 55 -7.84 5.78 -7.01
N GLU A 56 -6.56 5.65 -6.69
CA GLU A 56 -5.74 4.53 -7.11
C GLU A 56 -5.92 3.28 -6.23
N ILE A 57 -6.48 3.46 -5.07
CA ILE A 57 -6.78 2.35 -4.19
C ILE A 57 -8.06 1.65 -4.66
#